data_d0f1c38e999063418503d2ce124eff34
#
_entry.id   d0f1c38e999063418503d2ce124eff34
#
_cell.length_a   1.000
_cell.length_b   1.000
_cell.length_c   1.000
_cell.angle_alpha   90.00
_cell.angle_beta   90.00
_cell.angle_gamma   90.00
#
_symmetry.space_group_name_H-M   'P 1'
#
loop_
_entity.id
_entity.type
_entity.pdbx_description
1 polymer ?
#
loop_
_entity_poly.entity_id
_entity_poly.type
_entity_poly.pdbx_seq_one_letter_code
_entity_poly.pdbx_strand_id
1 'polypeptide(L)'
;MNSSQGLLLFSFFASAVVFDKYIKRIKADSMPSIDACYASTIKKLFKFTFKLPTRHSTSPQFSSIELFQLRKAFYLTNSFKSEILKRAKIIHVAGTKGKGSTAEYISAGLRYSKEHKVGVFTSPHLHTARERIKIGTSLISKEDFIRLGEASIIKMEEVSWATFFDMLVHLAMEYFTEQKVDYIVMEAGIGGRFDTTNFIDSSEVSVITSISLDHQALLGETVEEIAFQKAGIIKKNGNVFTSAAQDEGVLRVLSEECVKMNATLHIIPVVR
;
A
#
# COMPACT_ATOMS: atom_id res chain seq x y z
N MET A 1 27.90 9.36 -10.28
CA MET A 1 26.92 8.51 -9.58
C MET A 1 26.02 9.43 -8.76
N ASN A 2 24.76 9.58 -9.18
CA ASN A 2 23.85 10.57 -8.62
C ASN A 2 23.39 10.16 -7.22
N SER A 3 23.42 11.10 -6.27
CA SER A 3 23.06 10.94 -4.86
C SER A 3 21.63 10.41 -4.60
N SER A 4 20.72 10.53 -5.56
CA SER A 4 19.35 10.04 -5.47
C SER A 4 19.19 8.52 -5.66
N GLN A 5 20.09 7.87 -6.37
CA GLN A 5 20.13 6.40 -6.46
C GLN A 5 20.63 5.75 -5.17
N GLY A 6 21.51 6.46 -4.43
CA GLY A 6 22.01 6.00 -3.14
C GLY A 6 20.94 5.92 -2.05
N LEU A 7 19.99 6.86 -2.00
CA LEU A 7 18.95 6.89 -0.96
C LEU A 7 17.87 5.80 -1.14
N LEU A 8 17.50 5.49 -2.37
CA LEU A 8 16.56 4.38 -2.66
C LEU A 8 17.19 3.02 -2.32
N LEU A 9 18.45 2.83 -2.65
CA LEU A 9 19.21 1.65 -2.25
C LEU A 9 19.39 1.58 -0.73
N PHE A 10 19.61 2.70 -0.03
CA PHE A 10 19.81 2.72 1.42
C PHE A 10 18.56 2.32 2.20
N SER A 11 17.36 2.76 1.79
CA SER A 11 16.10 2.34 2.42
C SER A 11 15.82 0.84 2.23
N PHE A 12 16.15 0.28 1.06
CA PHE A 12 16.03 -1.14 0.79
C PHE A 12 17.16 -1.97 1.42
N PHE A 13 18.40 -1.46 1.41
CA PHE A 13 19.56 -2.13 2.04
C PHE A 13 19.46 -2.15 3.57
N ALA A 14 18.94 -1.09 4.19
CA ALA A 14 18.72 -1.09 5.64
C ALA A 14 17.73 -2.21 6.03
N SER A 15 16.66 -2.42 5.26
CA SER A 15 15.75 -3.55 5.46
C SER A 15 16.42 -4.91 5.24
N ALA A 16 17.29 -5.03 4.24
CA ALA A 16 17.99 -6.28 3.93
C ALA A 16 19.07 -6.63 4.96
N VAL A 17 19.80 -5.64 5.45
CA VAL A 17 20.86 -5.82 6.46
C VAL A 17 20.29 -6.17 7.85
N VAL A 18 19.17 -5.52 8.22
CA VAL A 18 18.45 -5.88 9.46
C VAL A 18 17.89 -7.30 9.35
N PHE A 19 17.40 -7.68 8.17
CA PHE A 19 16.91 -9.01 7.87
C PHE A 19 18.02 -10.09 7.96
N ASP A 20 19.19 -9.86 7.38
CA ASP A 20 20.31 -10.83 7.44
C ASP A 20 20.81 -11.04 8.88
N LYS A 21 20.87 -9.97 9.70
CA LYS A 21 21.19 -10.08 11.14
C LYS A 21 20.13 -10.87 11.91
N TYR A 22 18.85 -10.72 11.55
CA TYR A 22 17.74 -11.43 12.18
C TYR A 22 17.75 -12.93 11.83
N ILE A 23 18.00 -13.27 10.57
CA ILE A 23 18.11 -14.67 10.09
C ILE A 23 19.31 -15.40 10.69
N LYS A 24 20.48 -14.75 10.82
CA LYS A 24 21.69 -15.36 11.42
C LYS A 24 21.53 -15.70 12.91
N ARG A 25 20.53 -15.16 13.58
CA ARG A 25 20.26 -15.41 15.00
C ARG A 25 19.41 -16.65 15.27
N ILE A 26 18.82 -17.25 14.22
CA ILE A 26 17.95 -18.44 14.32
C ILE A 26 18.76 -19.68 13.94
N LYS A 27 19.47 -20.30 14.91
CA LYS A 27 20.04 -21.67 14.74
C LYS A 27 19.08 -22.70 15.30
N ALA A 28 18.86 -23.72 14.47
CA ALA A 28 17.89 -24.80 14.65
C ALA A 28 18.38 -25.92 15.56
N ASP A 29 17.45 -26.48 16.32
CA ASP A 29 17.29 -27.95 16.45
C ASP A 29 15.89 -28.23 17.00
N SER A 30 15.16 -29.14 16.38
CA SER A 30 13.74 -29.50 16.57
C SER A 30 12.77 -28.73 15.65
N MET A 31 11.51 -29.06 15.60
CA MET A 31 10.50 -28.41 14.77
C MET A 31 10.70 -26.90 14.72
N PRO A 32 10.75 -26.27 13.54
CA PRO A 32 11.12 -24.86 13.43
C PRO A 32 10.18 -24.03 14.28
N SER A 33 10.75 -23.19 15.13
CA SER A 33 9.96 -22.27 15.97
C SER A 33 9.06 -21.40 15.08
N ILE A 34 7.99 -20.86 15.64
CA ILE A 34 7.11 -19.93 14.91
C ILE A 34 7.90 -18.74 14.32
N ASP A 35 8.97 -18.31 14.98
CA ASP A 35 9.88 -17.26 14.52
C ASP A 35 10.69 -17.71 13.30
N ALA A 36 11.16 -18.95 13.28
CA ALA A 36 11.86 -19.51 12.12
C ALA A 36 10.93 -19.66 10.92
N CYS A 37 9.69 -20.12 11.12
CA CYS A 37 8.67 -20.20 10.09
C CYS A 37 8.34 -18.80 9.53
N TYR A 38 8.12 -17.82 10.39
CA TYR A 38 7.87 -16.44 10.00
C TYR A 38 9.03 -15.86 9.16
N ALA A 39 10.26 -16.04 9.62
CA ALA A 39 11.45 -15.58 8.89
C ALA A 39 11.59 -16.28 7.53
N SER A 40 11.28 -17.58 7.43
CA SER A 40 11.26 -18.31 6.17
C SER A 40 10.23 -17.76 5.20
N THR A 41 8.99 -17.51 5.65
CA THR A 41 7.92 -16.94 4.82
C THR A 41 8.29 -15.54 4.35
N ILE A 42 8.82 -14.68 5.23
CA ILE A 42 9.34 -13.36 4.84
C ILE A 42 10.42 -13.48 3.76
N LYS A 43 11.37 -14.41 3.91
CA LYS A 43 12.43 -14.62 2.91
C LYS A 43 11.87 -15.05 1.54
N LYS A 44 10.85 -15.88 1.53
CA LYS A 44 10.16 -16.28 0.29
C LYS A 44 9.46 -15.09 -0.36
N LEU A 45 8.71 -14.31 0.41
CA LEU A 45 8.04 -13.08 -0.06
C LEU A 45 9.04 -12.07 -0.64
N PHE A 46 10.21 -11.89 -0.01
CA PHE A 46 11.25 -11.00 -0.51
C PHE A 46 11.86 -11.43 -1.86
N LYS A 47 11.75 -12.68 -2.28
CA LYS A 47 12.21 -13.10 -3.62
C LYS A 47 11.47 -12.37 -4.75
N PHE A 48 10.30 -11.80 -4.48
CA PHE A 48 9.52 -11.00 -5.42
C PHE A 48 9.93 -9.51 -5.47
N THR A 49 10.95 -9.08 -4.71
CA THR A 49 11.32 -7.66 -4.56
C THR A 49 11.96 -7.03 -5.81
N PHE A 50 12.54 -7.80 -6.73
CA PHE A 50 13.43 -7.28 -7.78
C PHE A 50 12.79 -7.09 -9.16
N LYS A 51 11.47 -6.99 -9.27
CA LYS A 51 10.77 -6.96 -10.56
C LYS A 51 10.14 -5.62 -10.94
N LEU A 52 10.42 -4.52 -10.22
CA LEU A 52 9.86 -3.21 -10.58
C LEU A 52 10.56 -2.62 -11.81
N PRO A 53 9.82 -2.33 -12.90
CA PRO A 53 10.36 -1.55 -13.99
C PRO A 53 10.62 -0.12 -13.52
N THR A 54 11.83 0.39 -13.75
CA THR A 54 12.14 1.81 -13.60
C THR A 54 11.83 2.52 -14.91
N ARG A 55 11.54 3.83 -14.88
CA ARG A 55 11.33 4.68 -16.09
C ARG A 55 12.48 4.56 -17.11
N HIS A 56 13.66 4.13 -16.67
CA HIS A 56 14.89 4.01 -17.45
C HIS A 56 15.38 2.57 -17.65
N SER A 57 14.58 1.56 -17.28
CA SER A 57 14.98 0.18 -17.57
C SER A 57 14.85 -0.08 -19.08
N THR A 58 15.93 -0.53 -19.69
CA THR A 58 16.04 -0.77 -21.13
C THR A 58 15.14 -1.87 -21.68
N SER A 59 14.42 -2.59 -20.83
CA SER A 59 13.32 -3.50 -21.20
C SER A 59 12.41 -3.80 -20.00
N PRO A 60 11.47 -2.93 -19.64
CA PRO A 60 10.40 -3.35 -18.76
C PRO A 60 9.53 -4.37 -19.49
N GLN A 61 9.31 -5.53 -18.89
CA GLN A 61 8.44 -6.55 -19.45
C GLN A 61 7.00 -6.01 -19.66
N PHE A 62 6.61 -4.98 -18.88
CA PHE A 62 5.32 -4.30 -18.94
C PHE A 62 5.46 -2.80 -18.72
N SER A 63 4.66 -1.99 -19.41
CA SER A 63 4.47 -0.58 -19.04
C SER A 63 3.73 -0.45 -17.70
N SER A 64 3.79 0.72 -17.07
CA SER A 64 3.05 0.98 -15.82
C SER A 64 1.55 0.75 -15.95
N ILE A 65 0.98 1.06 -17.12
CA ILE A 65 -0.46 0.86 -17.40
C ILE A 65 -0.78 -0.64 -17.52
N GLU A 66 0.00 -1.38 -18.32
CA GLU A 66 -0.21 -2.83 -18.48
C GLU A 66 -0.04 -3.56 -17.15
N LEU A 67 1.00 -3.24 -16.39
CA LEU A 67 1.22 -3.82 -15.08
C LEU A 67 0.06 -3.54 -14.12
N PHE A 68 -0.47 -2.31 -14.13
CA PHE A 68 -1.64 -1.97 -13.33
C PHE A 68 -2.88 -2.73 -13.76
N GLN A 69 -3.11 -2.90 -15.06
CA GLN A 69 -4.25 -3.67 -15.59
C GLN A 69 -4.16 -5.15 -15.20
N LEU A 70 -2.96 -5.75 -15.28
CA LEU A 70 -2.71 -7.12 -14.83
C LEU A 70 -2.97 -7.28 -13.33
N ARG A 71 -2.47 -6.37 -12.51
CA ARG A 71 -2.74 -6.32 -11.05
C ARG A 71 -4.24 -6.23 -10.79
N LYS A 72 -4.89 -5.26 -11.40
CA LYS A 72 -6.32 -5.04 -11.24
C LYS A 72 -7.14 -6.27 -11.63
N ALA A 73 -6.85 -6.87 -12.77
CA ALA A 73 -7.50 -8.10 -13.22
C ALA A 73 -7.29 -9.24 -12.20
N PHE A 74 -6.06 -9.46 -11.73
CA PHE A 74 -5.76 -10.47 -10.73
C PHE A 74 -6.54 -10.25 -9.44
N TYR A 75 -6.47 -9.06 -8.87
CA TYR A 75 -7.18 -8.72 -7.63
C TYR A 75 -8.70 -8.75 -7.83
N LEU A 76 -9.22 -8.37 -8.95
CA LEU A 76 -10.64 -8.44 -9.26
C LEU A 76 -11.14 -9.84 -9.65
N THR A 77 -10.38 -10.82 -10.02
CA THR A 77 -10.79 -12.20 -10.35
C THR A 77 -10.59 -13.22 -9.24
N ASN A 78 -9.77 -12.94 -8.23
CA ASN A 78 -9.52 -13.83 -7.12
C ASN A 78 -10.54 -13.73 -5.97
N SER A 79 -10.60 -14.75 -5.14
CA SER A 79 -11.74 -15.10 -4.29
C SER A 79 -12.12 -14.17 -3.12
N PHE A 80 -11.25 -13.28 -2.61
CA PHE A 80 -11.63 -12.33 -1.56
C PHE A 80 -12.54 -11.19 -2.03
N LYS A 81 -12.65 -11.05 -3.23
CA LYS A 81 -13.14 -10.11 -4.16
C LYS A 81 -14.57 -9.60 -4.02
N SER A 82 -15.49 -10.50 -4.07
CA SER A 82 -16.89 -10.10 -4.13
C SER A 82 -17.47 -9.82 -2.75
N GLU A 83 -16.95 -10.46 -1.73
CA GLU A 83 -17.47 -10.36 -0.37
C GLU A 83 -16.93 -9.14 0.37
N ILE A 84 -15.59 -9.00 0.46
CA ILE A 84 -15.00 -7.90 1.22
C ILE A 84 -15.24 -6.53 0.58
N LEU A 85 -15.12 -6.44 -0.76
CA LEU A 85 -15.32 -5.17 -1.48
C LEU A 85 -16.78 -4.72 -1.53
N LYS A 86 -17.73 -5.65 -1.34
CA LYS A 86 -19.16 -5.32 -1.19
C LYS A 86 -19.54 -4.95 0.24
N ARG A 87 -18.80 -5.50 1.21
CA ARG A 87 -19.10 -5.38 2.63
C ARG A 87 -18.37 -4.22 3.28
N ALA A 88 -17.05 -4.15 3.10
CA ALA A 88 -16.22 -3.18 3.79
C ALA A 88 -16.18 -1.84 3.05
N LYS A 89 -16.30 -0.76 3.79
CA LYS A 89 -16.07 0.60 3.29
C LYS A 89 -14.59 0.89 3.26
N ILE A 90 -14.08 1.35 2.12
CA ILE A 90 -12.66 1.59 1.92
C ILE A 90 -12.34 3.07 2.02
N ILE A 91 -11.35 3.42 2.83
CA ILE A 91 -10.71 4.72 2.88
C ILE A 91 -9.31 4.57 2.29
N HIS A 92 -9.04 5.22 1.17
CA HIS A 92 -7.76 5.12 0.48
C HIS A 92 -6.92 6.39 0.72
N VAL A 93 -5.69 6.21 1.16
CA VAL A 93 -4.81 7.32 1.57
C VAL A 93 -3.57 7.37 0.69
N ALA A 94 -3.37 8.48 -0.03
CA ALA A 94 -2.14 8.77 -0.78
C ALA A 94 -1.52 10.10 -0.33
N GLY A 95 -0.32 10.38 -0.77
CA GLY A 95 0.44 11.60 -0.43
C GLY A 95 1.93 11.35 -0.39
N THR A 96 2.72 12.37 -0.11
CA THR A 96 4.17 12.23 0.06
C THR A 96 4.49 11.89 1.52
N LYS A 97 4.05 12.72 2.44
CA LYS A 97 4.30 12.55 3.89
C LYS A 97 2.98 12.47 4.66
N GLY A 98 3.02 11.77 5.81
CA GLY A 98 1.88 11.70 6.71
C GLY A 98 0.81 10.68 6.36
N LYS A 99 0.96 9.87 5.30
CA LYS A 99 -0.02 8.84 4.90
C LYS A 99 -0.34 7.87 6.03
N GLY A 100 0.69 7.20 6.57
CA GLY A 100 0.54 6.23 7.65
C GLY A 100 -0.06 6.84 8.92
N SER A 101 0.40 8.04 9.32
CA SER A 101 -0.16 8.77 10.48
C SER A 101 -1.64 9.08 10.26
N THR A 102 -2.00 9.57 9.06
CA THR A 102 -3.39 9.86 8.71
C THR A 102 -4.24 8.59 8.74
N ALA A 103 -3.72 7.48 8.20
CA ALA A 103 -4.41 6.19 8.25
C ALA A 103 -4.67 5.72 9.70
N GLU A 104 -3.70 5.90 10.60
CA GLU A 104 -3.86 5.58 12.03
C GLU A 104 -4.91 6.48 12.72
N TYR A 105 -4.90 7.78 12.46
CA TYR A 105 -5.92 8.70 13.01
C TYR A 105 -7.32 8.35 12.51
N ILE A 106 -7.48 8.07 11.21
CA ILE A 106 -8.76 7.65 10.65
C ILE A 106 -9.23 6.34 11.31
N SER A 107 -8.32 5.36 11.41
CA SER A 107 -8.62 4.09 12.07
C SER A 107 -9.03 4.29 13.53
N ALA A 108 -8.35 5.17 14.26
CA ALA A 108 -8.69 5.50 15.65
C ALA A 108 -10.08 6.12 15.76
N GLY A 109 -10.42 7.08 14.87
CA GLY A 109 -11.75 7.69 14.82
C GLY A 109 -12.85 6.69 14.52
N LEU A 110 -12.67 5.83 13.54
CA LEU A 110 -13.65 4.79 13.17
C LEU A 110 -13.89 3.78 14.30
N ARG A 111 -12.87 3.48 15.11
CA ARG A 111 -12.96 2.57 16.26
C ARG A 111 -13.54 3.21 17.52
N TYR A 112 -13.65 4.55 17.56
CA TYR A 112 -14.11 5.25 18.76
C TYR A 112 -15.52 4.82 19.18
N SER A 113 -16.40 4.56 18.22
CA SER A 113 -17.76 4.07 18.48
C SER A 113 -17.80 2.62 19.04
N LYS A 114 -16.68 1.88 19.02
CA LYS A 114 -16.55 0.46 19.37
C LYS A 114 -17.43 -0.50 18.57
N GLU A 115 -18.12 -0.03 17.55
CA GLU A 115 -19.03 -0.81 16.70
C GLU A 115 -18.35 -1.39 15.47
N HIS A 116 -17.22 -0.78 15.04
CA HIS A 116 -16.59 -1.10 13.77
C HIS A 116 -15.28 -1.86 13.93
N LYS A 117 -15.15 -2.94 13.18
CA LYS A 117 -13.90 -3.67 12.99
C LYS A 117 -13.15 -3.06 11.82
N VAL A 118 -12.00 -2.46 12.09
CA VAL A 118 -11.23 -1.68 11.11
C VAL A 118 -9.94 -2.42 10.75
N GLY A 119 -9.81 -2.82 9.48
CA GLY A 119 -8.56 -3.28 8.88
C GLY A 119 -7.69 -2.08 8.49
N VAL A 120 -6.40 -2.15 8.75
CA VAL A 120 -5.44 -1.09 8.41
C VAL A 120 -4.26 -1.69 7.68
N PHE A 121 -3.99 -1.15 6.48
CA PHE A 121 -2.80 -1.47 5.70
C PHE A 121 -1.92 -0.24 5.55
N THR A 122 -0.67 -0.31 6.03
CA THR A 122 0.29 0.81 6.01
C THR A 122 1.67 0.36 5.52
N SER A 123 2.50 1.32 5.10
CA SER A 123 3.87 1.08 4.66
C SER A 123 4.77 2.31 4.80
N PRO A 124 6.09 2.13 5.02
CA PRO A 124 6.77 0.87 5.32
C PRO A 124 6.58 0.43 6.77
N HIS A 125 7.12 -0.72 7.16
CA HIS A 125 7.26 -1.13 8.55
C HIS A 125 8.61 -0.68 9.13
N LEU A 126 8.71 -0.64 10.46
CA LEU A 126 9.94 -0.28 11.18
C LEU A 126 10.71 -1.53 11.65
N HIS A 127 10.02 -2.51 12.22
CA HIS A 127 10.65 -3.69 12.82
C HIS A 127 10.18 -5.00 12.19
N THR A 128 8.87 -5.13 11.91
CA THR A 128 8.30 -6.37 11.39
C THR A 128 7.25 -6.09 10.31
N ALA A 129 7.23 -6.91 9.24
CA ALA A 129 6.25 -6.77 8.16
C ALA A 129 4.80 -6.87 8.65
N ARG A 130 4.56 -7.47 9.81
CA ARG A 130 3.25 -7.54 10.46
C ARG A 130 2.67 -6.16 10.80
N GLU A 131 3.51 -5.14 11.02
CA GLU A 131 3.08 -3.76 11.27
C GLU A 131 2.23 -3.19 10.13
N ARG A 132 2.43 -3.71 8.92
CA ARG A 132 1.69 -3.26 7.74
C ARG A 132 0.23 -3.72 7.73
N ILE A 133 -0.12 -4.72 8.54
CA ILE A 133 -1.43 -5.39 8.50
C ILE A 133 -1.98 -5.50 9.91
N LYS A 134 -3.03 -4.73 10.20
CA LYS A 134 -3.61 -4.64 11.54
C LYS A 134 -5.13 -4.75 11.50
N ILE A 135 -5.70 -5.24 12.58
CA ILE A 135 -7.12 -5.05 12.93
C ILE A 135 -7.16 -4.13 14.14
N GLY A 136 -7.63 -2.91 13.94
CA GLY A 136 -7.54 -1.88 14.96
C GLY A 136 -6.09 -1.56 15.33
N THR A 137 -5.68 -1.86 16.55
CA THR A 137 -4.29 -1.70 17.03
C THR A 137 -3.50 -3.01 17.01
N SER A 138 -4.16 -4.16 16.81
CA SER A 138 -3.54 -5.46 16.87
C SER A 138 -2.90 -5.84 15.54
N LEU A 139 -1.60 -6.14 15.56
CA LEU A 139 -0.91 -6.67 14.39
C LEU A 139 -1.47 -8.05 14.03
N ILE A 140 -1.46 -8.40 12.76
CA ILE A 140 -1.70 -9.78 12.33
C ILE A 140 -0.80 -10.74 13.12
N SER A 141 -1.31 -11.89 13.55
CA SER A 141 -0.53 -12.91 14.27
C SER A 141 0.61 -13.45 13.39
N LYS A 142 1.65 -14.06 13.97
CA LYS A 142 2.69 -14.73 13.17
C LYS A 142 2.10 -15.92 12.43
N GLU A 143 1.21 -16.65 13.07
CA GLU A 143 0.50 -17.79 12.53
C GLU A 143 -0.30 -17.44 11.29
N ASP A 144 -1.13 -16.40 11.36
CA ASP A 144 -1.92 -15.94 10.22
C ASP A 144 -1.04 -15.35 9.12
N PHE A 145 0.01 -14.62 9.48
CA PHE A 145 0.95 -14.07 8.50
C PHE A 145 1.67 -15.18 7.73
N ILE A 146 2.10 -16.26 8.39
CA ILE A 146 2.72 -17.40 7.76
C ILE A 146 1.71 -18.10 6.86
N ARG A 147 0.56 -18.47 7.40
CA ARG A 147 -0.49 -19.21 6.68
C ARG A 147 -0.93 -18.47 5.42
N LEU A 148 -1.28 -17.20 5.54
CA LEU A 148 -1.74 -16.37 4.42
C LEU A 148 -0.59 -15.98 3.48
N GLY A 149 0.62 -15.79 4.00
CA GLY A 149 1.81 -15.52 3.21
C GLY A 149 2.18 -16.69 2.31
N GLU A 150 2.20 -17.91 2.82
CA GLU A 150 2.43 -19.12 2.02
C GLU A 150 1.32 -19.31 0.97
N ALA A 151 0.06 -19.09 1.33
CA ALA A 151 -1.05 -19.16 0.37
C ALA A 151 -0.93 -18.07 -0.73
N SER A 152 -0.50 -16.87 -0.38
CA SER A 152 -0.25 -15.79 -1.36
C SER A 152 0.90 -16.14 -2.31
N ILE A 153 1.98 -16.76 -1.80
CA ILE A 153 3.11 -17.21 -2.59
C ILE A 153 2.62 -18.23 -3.65
N ILE A 154 1.88 -19.25 -3.23
CA ILE A 154 1.34 -20.27 -4.14
C ILE A 154 0.47 -19.63 -5.23
N LYS A 155 -0.42 -18.73 -4.87
CA LYS A 155 -1.31 -18.06 -5.84
C LYS A 155 -0.57 -17.16 -6.82
N MET A 156 0.56 -16.57 -6.42
CA MET A 156 1.26 -15.54 -7.20
C MET A 156 2.60 -16.03 -7.77
N GLU A 157 3.01 -17.25 -7.51
CA GLU A 157 4.30 -17.79 -7.97
C GLU A 157 4.39 -17.85 -9.51
N GLU A 158 3.28 -18.15 -10.16
CA GLU A 158 3.17 -18.19 -11.62
C GLU A 158 3.01 -16.80 -12.26
N VAL A 159 2.83 -15.77 -11.45
CA VAL A 159 2.58 -14.40 -11.93
C VAL A 159 3.89 -13.65 -12.05
N SER A 160 4.34 -13.39 -13.27
CA SER A 160 5.67 -12.79 -13.55
C SER A 160 5.84 -11.35 -13.06
N TRP A 161 4.74 -10.63 -12.79
CA TRP A 161 4.75 -9.22 -12.39
C TRP A 161 4.66 -9.01 -10.85
N ALA A 162 4.37 -10.04 -10.07
CA ALA A 162 4.17 -9.90 -8.63
C ALA A 162 5.45 -9.40 -7.92
N THR A 163 5.27 -8.43 -7.05
CA THR A 163 6.31 -7.88 -6.18
C THR A 163 6.05 -8.23 -4.72
N PHE A 164 7.03 -7.99 -3.85
CA PHE A 164 6.85 -8.11 -2.40
C PHE A 164 5.64 -7.28 -1.90
N PHE A 165 5.45 -6.08 -2.46
CA PHE A 165 4.33 -5.23 -2.08
C PHE A 165 2.99 -5.83 -2.53
N ASP A 166 2.93 -6.38 -3.74
CA ASP A 166 1.74 -7.08 -4.23
C ASP A 166 1.37 -8.26 -3.31
N MET A 167 2.37 -9.05 -2.88
CA MET A 167 2.16 -10.15 -1.94
C MET A 167 1.55 -9.68 -0.62
N LEU A 168 2.05 -8.57 -0.07
CA LEU A 168 1.54 -8.03 1.20
C LEU A 168 0.14 -7.45 1.08
N VAL A 169 -0.18 -6.79 -0.04
CA VAL A 169 -1.55 -6.32 -0.30
C VAL A 169 -2.50 -7.51 -0.42
N HIS A 170 -2.11 -8.57 -1.14
CA HIS A 170 -2.92 -9.78 -1.25
C HIS A 170 -3.17 -10.42 0.12
N LEU A 171 -2.11 -10.64 0.89
CA LEU A 171 -2.19 -11.20 2.24
C LEU A 171 -3.10 -10.35 3.15
N ALA A 172 -2.98 -9.03 3.09
CA ALA A 172 -3.81 -8.12 3.88
C ALA A 172 -5.30 -8.25 3.51
N MET A 173 -5.62 -8.32 2.22
CA MET A 173 -7.00 -8.43 1.76
C MET A 173 -7.63 -9.79 2.15
N GLU A 174 -6.87 -10.89 2.06
CA GLU A 174 -7.32 -12.19 2.55
C GLU A 174 -7.58 -12.13 4.08
N TYR A 175 -6.65 -11.55 4.84
CA TYR A 175 -6.80 -11.41 6.29
C TYR A 175 -8.03 -10.56 6.66
N PHE A 176 -8.22 -9.43 6.00
CA PHE A 176 -9.37 -8.55 6.25
C PHE A 176 -10.70 -9.25 5.89
N THR A 177 -10.68 -10.08 4.84
CA THR A 177 -11.85 -10.89 4.46
C THR A 177 -12.21 -11.91 5.53
N GLU A 178 -11.25 -12.71 5.97
CA GLU A 178 -11.45 -13.71 7.04
C GLU A 178 -11.90 -13.05 8.35
N GLN A 179 -11.31 -11.89 8.65
CA GLN A 179 -11.63 -11.13 9.84
C GLN A 179 -12.96 -10.37 9.74
N LYS A 180 -13.59 -10.35 8.57
CA LYS A 180 -14.90 -9.71 8.34
C LYS A 180 -14.91 -8.25 8.78
N VAL A 181 -13.90 -7.47 8.39
CA VAL A 181 -13.82 -6.04 8.76
C VAL A 181 -14.94 -5.22 8.13
N ASP A 182 -15.36 -4.14 8.81
CA ASP A 182 -16.38 -3.21 8.33
C ASP A 182 -15.78 -2.06 7.53
N TYR A 183 -14.55 -1.68 7.89
CA TYR A 183 -13.77 -0.65 7.19
C TYR A 183 -12.37 -1.16 6.88
N ILE A 184 -11.83 -0.67 5.76
CA ILE A 184 -10.41 -0.84 5.41
C ILE A 184 -9.81 0.55 5.21
N VAL A 185 -8.79 0.89 6.00
CA VAL A 185 -7.96 2.07 5.77
C VAL A 185 -6.68 1.61 5.08
N MET A 186 -6.52 2.02 3.82
CA MET A 186 -5.45 1.52 2.96
C MET A 186 -4.52 2.64 2.53
N GLU A 187 -3.25 2.57 2.92
CA GLU A 187 -2.19 3.47 2.49
C GLU A 187 -1.61 3.01 1.16
N ALA A 188 -1.53 3.92 0.17
CA ALA A 188 -0.82 3.69 -1.08
C ALA A 188 0.71 3.59 -0.83
N GLY A 189 1.36 2.64 -1.49
CA GLY A 189 2.80 2.45 -1.37
C GLY A 189 3.58 3.58 -2.02
N ILE A 190 3.48 3.72 -3.34
CA ILE A 190 4.15 4.75 -4.13
C ILE A 190 3.17 5.33 -5.16
N GLY A 191 3.09 6.67 -5.20
CA GLY A 191 2.19 7.34 -6.12
C GLY A 191 0.74 7.18 -5.72
N GLY A 192 -0.05 6.50 -6.53
CA GLY A 192 -1.46 6.24 -6.33
C GLY A 192 -2.10 5.63 -7.56
N ARG A 193 -2.03 6.29 -8.72
CA ARG A 193 -2.68 5.92 -9.99
C ARG A 193 -2.40 4.48 -10.41
N PHE A 194 -1.16 4.05 -10.32
CA PHE A 194 -0.69 2.71 -10.70
C PHE A 194 -0.22 1.88 -9.50
N ASP A 195 -0.53 2.35 -8.29
CA ASP A 195 -0.20 1.61 -7.08
C ASP A 195 -1.02 0.33 -6.97
N THR A 196 -0.43 -0.70 -6.39
CA THR A 196 -1.10 -1.98 -6.17
C THR A 196 -2.41 -1.82 -5.39
N THR A 197 -2.44 -0.92 -4.40
CA THR A 197 -3.63 -0.69 -3.58
C THR A 197 -4.80 -0.08 -4.37
N ASN A 198 -4.54 0.46 -5.57
CA ASN A 198 -5.55 1.12 -6.40
C ASN A 198 -6.38 0.16 -7.28
N PHE A 199 -6.28 -1.14 -7.06
CA PHE A 199 -7.08 -2.16 -7.76
C PHE A 199 -8.59 -2.01 -7.52
N ILE A 200 -9.01 -1.32 -6.47
CA ILE A 200 -10.41 -1.09 -6.10
C ILE A 200 -11.11 -0.13 -7.07
N ASP A 201 -12.36 -0.43 -7.42
CA ASP A 201 -13.17 0.40 -8.32
C ASP A 201 -13.89 1.55 -7.59
N SER A 202 -14.12 1.40 -6.29
CA SER A 202 -14.78 2.42 -5.46
C SER A 202 -14.10 2.55 -4.10
N SER A 203 -14.16 3.73 -3.53
CA SER A 203 -13.80 4.00 -2.13
C SER A 203 -14.83 4.95 -1.52
N GLU A 204 -15.10 4.80 -0.24
CA GLU A 204 -15.97 5.72 0.50
C GLU A 204 -15.36 7.12 0.53
N VAL A 205 -14.04 7.15 0.77
CA VAL A 205 -13.24 8.38 0.86
C VAL A 205 -11.86 8.14 0.27
N SER A 206 -11.36 9.12 -0.48
CA SER A 206 -9.96 9.25 -0.85
C SER A 206 -9.32 10.41 -0.07
N VAL A 207 -8.18 10.17 0.56
CA VAL A 207 -7.45 11.20 1.31
C VAL A 207 -6.10 11.44 0.65
N ILE A 208 -5.84 12.70 0.32
CA ILE A 208 -4.55 13.13 -0.23
C ILE A 208 -3.86 13.97 0.85
N THR A 209 -2.83 13.41 1.47
CA THR A 209 -2.00 14.11 2.45
C THR A 209 -1.05 15.08 1.74
N SER A 210 -0.10 15.71 2.45
CA SER A 210 0.83 16.66 1.83
C SER A 210 1.56 16.07 0.64
N ILE A 211 1.68 16.84 -0.44
CA ILE A 211 2.44 16.51 -1.65
C ILE A 211 3.68 17.39 -1.70
N SER A 212 4.81 16.78 -2.01
CA SER A 212 6.09 17.44 -2.25
C SER A 212 6.93 16.58 -3.20
N LEU A 213 8.08 17.08 -3.66
CA LEU A 213 9.01 16.32 -4.48
C LEU A 213 9.48 15.07 -3.75
N ASP A 214 9.19 13.91 -4.32
CA ASP A 214 9.59 12.59 -3.81
C ASP A 214 9.42 11.56 -4.92
N HIS A 215 10.26 10.51 -4.91
CA HIS A 215 10.24 9.45 -5.92
C HIS A 215 10.21 9.97 -7.37
N GLN A 216 10.92 11.08 -7.67
CA GLN A 216 10.87 11.79 -8.94
C GLN A 216 11.15 10.87 -10.14
N ALA A 217 12.08 9.92 -10.00
CA ALA A 217 12.39 8.95 -11.05
C ALA A 217 11.20 8.06 -11.48
N LEU A 218 10.16 7.97 -10.65
CA LEU A 218 8.96 7.14 -10.90
C LEU A 218 7.72 8.00 -11.16
N LEU A 219 7.56 9.10 -10.41
CA LEU A 219 6.30 9.84 -10.36
C LEU A 219 6.30 11.11 -11.21
N GLY A 220 7.48 11.65 -11.55
CA GLY A 220 7.64 12.89 -12.31
C GLY A 220 8.58 13.87 -11.64
N GLU A 221 8.97 14.90 -12.35
CA GLU A 221 9.98 15.88 -11.93
C GLU A 221 9.36 17.08 -11.21
N THR A 222 8.06 17.30 -11.38
CA THR A 222 7.33 18.43 -10.77
C THR A 222 6.34 17.97 -9.71
N VAL A 223 5.95 18.86 -8.82
CA VAL A 223 4.94 18.56 -7.79
C VAL A 223 3.58 18.28 -8.40
N GLU A 224 3.25 18.89 -9.54
CA GLU A 224 2.02 18.67 -10.29
C GLU A 224 1.97 17.26 -10.91
N GLU A 225 3.07 16.79 -11.48
CA GLU A 225 3.16 15.41 -12.00
C GLU A 225 3.00 14.39 -10.87
N ILE A 226 3.64 14.64 -9.74
CA ILE A 226 3.50 13.81 -8.53
C ILE A 226 2.07 13.85 -8.00
N ALA A 227 1.44 15.04 -7.99
CA ALA A 227 0.03 15.21 -7.62
C ALA A 227 -0.89 14.41 -8.54
N PHE A 228 -0.65 14.45 -9.86
CA PHE A 228 -1.41 13.66 -10.84
C PHE A 228 -1.34 12.17 -10.58
N GLN A 229 -0.15 11.65 -10.21
CA GLN A 229 0.00 10.24 -9.86
C GLN A 229 -0.77 9.89 -8.58
N LYS A 230 -0.72 10.76 -7.58
CA LYS A 230 -1.42 10.53 -6.30
C LYS A 230 -2.94 10.69 -6.43
N ALA A 231 -3.40 11.66 -7.20
CA ALA A 231 -4.81 11.88 -7.52
C ALA A 231 -5.47 10.67 -8.23
N GLY A 232 -4.67 9.74 -8.76
CA GLY A 232 -5.20 8.51 -9.36
C GLY A 232 -5.98 7.59 -8.43
N ILE A 233 -5.96 7.83 -7.12
CA ILE A 233 -6.82 7.11 -6.16
C ILE A 233 -8.26 7.68 -6.08
N ILE A 234 -8.52 8.84 -6.68
CA ILE A 234 -9.84 9.46 -6.71
C ILE A 234 -10.79 8.57 -7.51
N LYS A 235 -11.93 8.26 -6.92
CA LYS A 235 -12.94 7.37 -7.51
C LYS A 235 -14.14 8.17 -8.01
N LYS A 236 -14.82 7.60 -9.00
CA LYS A 236 -16.02 8.22 -9.59
C LYS A 236 -17.09 8.46 -8.53
N ASN A 237 -17.63 9.68 -8.50
CA ASN A 237 -18.62 10.14 -7.52
C ASN A 237 -18.15 10.06 -6.05
N GLY A 238 -16.83 9.99 -5.81
CA GLY A 238 -16.26 9.84 -4.48
C GLY A 238 -16.09 11.16 -3.73
N ASN A 239 -15.79 11.05 -2.43
CA ASN A 239 -15.39 12.16 -1.58
C ASN A 239 -13.87 12.18 -1.45
N VAL A 240 -13.27 13.33 -1.67
CA VAL A 240 -11.82 13.54 -1.61
C VAL A 240 -11.49 14.59 -0.56
N PHE A 241 -10.58 14.28 0.34
CA PHE A 241 -10.13 15.20 1.39
C PHE A 241 -8.65 15.53 1.21
N THR A 242 -8.31 16.81 1.30
CA THR A 242 -6.92 17.29 1.33
C THR A 242 -6.79 18.51 2.23
N SER A 243 -5.56 18.88 2.60
CA SER A 243 -5.28 20.07 3.41
C SER A 243 -5.21 21.34 2.55
N ALA A 244 -5.66 22.47 3.09
CA ALA A 244 -5.45 23.79 2.50
C ALA A 244 -3.98 24.23 2.48
N ALA A 245 -3.06 23.52 3.16
CA ALA A 245 -1.62 23.77 3.12
C ALA A 245 -0.91 23.19 1.88
N GLN A 246 -1.64 22.65 0.92
CA GLN A 246 -1.08 22.19 -0.37
C GLN A 246 -0.64 23.41 -1.22
N ASP A 247 0.35 23.16 -2.08
CA ASP A 247 0.72 24.07 -3.15
C ASP A 247 -0.48 24.33 -4.10
N GLU A 248 -0.60 25.54 -4.66
CA GLU A 248 -1.70 25.92 -5.56
C GLU A 248 -1.74 25.04 -6.81
N GLY A 249 -0.58 24.69 -7.37
CA GLY A 249 -0.48 23.78 -8.52
C GLY A 249 -1.01 22.38 -8.17
N VAL A 250 -0.74 21.90 -6.95
CA VAL A 250 -1.28 20.64 -6.43
C VAL A 250 -2.79 20.71 -6.30
N LEU A 251 -3.34 21.77 -5.67
CA LEU A 251 -4.78 21.95 -5.51
C LEU A 251 -5.51 21.99 -6.85
N ARG A 252 -4.91 22.66 -7.85
CA ARG A 252 -5.45 22.68 -9.22
C ARG A 252 -5.52 21.27 -9.81
N VAL A 253 -4.45 20.48 -9.74
CA VAL A 253 -4.44 19.10 -10.26
C VAL A 253 -5.48 18.24 -9.56
N LEU A 254 -5.61 18.34 -8.24
CA LEU A 254 -6.63 17.58 -7.48
C LEU A 254 -8.04 17.99 -7.89
N SER A 255 -8.28 19.29 -8.08
CA SER A 255 -9.58 19.81 -8.53
C SER A 255 -9.95 19.31 -9.93
N GLU A 256 -9.00 19.36 -10.87
CA GLU A 256 -9.20 18.85 -12.24
C GLU A 256 -9.52 17.35 -12.26
N GLU A 257 -8.82 16.54 -11.46
CA GLU A 257 -9.09 15.11 -11.36
C GLU A 257 -10.45 14.84 -10.70
N CYS A 258 -10.84 15.63 -9.69
CA CYS A 258 -12.18 15.54 -9.11
C CYS A 258 -13.27 15.84 -10.12
N VAL A 259 -13.11 16.89 -10.96
CA VAL A 259 -14.06 17.22 -12.03
C VAL A 259 -14.19 16.05 -13.01
N LYS A 260 -13.08 15.49 -13.48
CA LYS A 260 -13.07 14.32 -14.41
C LYS A 260 -13.81 13.11 -13.82
N MET A 261 -13.69 12.92 -12.51
CA MET A 261 -14.27 11.78 -11.79
C MET A 261 -15.67 12.07 -11.23
N ASN A 262 -16.22 13.28 -11.47
CA ASN A 262 -17.44 13.76 -10.82
C ASN A 262 -17.40 13.56 -9.30
N ALA A 263 -16.22 13.82 -8.69
CA ALA A 263 -15.95 13.65 -7.27
C ALA A 263 -16.01 15.01 -6.54
N THR A 264 -16.30 14.99 -5.24
CA THR A 264 -16.34 16.20 -4.41
C THR A 264 -15.01 16.39 -3.69
N LEU A 265 -14.35 17.54 -3.90
CA LEU A 265 -13.12 17.91 -3.21
C LEU A 265 -13.43 18.71 -1.95
N HIS A 266 -13.00 18.21 -0.80
CA HIS A 266 -13.07 18.88 0.51
C HIS A 266 -11.67 19.34 0.91
N ILE A 267 -11.48 20.67 0.96
CA ILE A 267 -10.20 21.28 1.37
C ILE A 267 -10.31 21.65 2.85
N ILE A 268 -9.56 20.95 3.68
CA ILE A 268 -9.59 21.13 5.14
C ILE A 268 -8.68 22.32 5.53
N PRO A 269 -9.22 23.34 6.23
CA PRO A 269 -8.44 24.47 6.66
C PRO A 269 -7.35 24.06 7.64
N VAL A 270 -6.23 24.79 7.62
CA VAL A 270 -5.17 24.64 8.62
C VAL A 270 -5.65 25.30 9.91
N VAL A 271 -5.82 24.51 10.94
CA VAL A 271 -6.06 25.03 12.30
C VAL A 271 -4.72 25.54 12.83
N ARG A 272 -4.66 26.85 13.14
CA ARG A 272 -3.50 27.50 13.76
C ARG A 272 -3.58 27.41 15.28
#